data_79c5c16553ab8bba62d776497c71b075
#
_entry.id   79c5c16553ab8bba62d776497c71b075
#
_cell.length_a   1.000
_cell.length_b   1.000
_cell.length_c   1.000
_cell.angle_alpha   90.00
_cell.angle_beta   90.00
_cell.angle_gamma   90.00
#
_symmetry.space_group_name_H-M   'P 1'
#
loop_
_entity.id
_entity.type
_entity.pdbx_description
1 polymer ?
#
loop_
_entity_poly.entity_id
_entity_poly.type
_entity_poly.pdbx_seq_one_letter_code
_entity_poly.pdbx_strand_id
1 'polypeptide(L)'
;MPKQNPLLNIVKKQKEGKAVAIYSCCSSNAFVIEAAMETAKKQDSCVLIESTANQVDQNGGYSGMTPKDFFNFCHEKAKEAGLSSDRIFLGGDHLGPLTVANKPEAEAMEYAKTLVHDYVRAGFTKIH
;
A
#
# COMPACT_ATOMS: atom_id res chain seq x y z
N MET A 1 -7.52 -20.47 -7.90
CA MET A 1 -7.39 -20.22 -6.45
C MET A 1 -6.96 -18.79 -6.23
N PRO A 2 -7.57 -18.05 -5.32
CA PRO A 2 -7.07 -16.72 -4.98
C PRO A 2 -5.63 -16.85 -4.46
N LYS A 3 -4.72 -16.03 -4.97
CA LYS A 3 -3.35 -15.98 -4.46
C LYS A 3 -3.41 -15.62 -2.96
N GLN A 4 -2.81 -16.48 -2.13
CA GLN A 4 -2.72 -16.22 -0.70
C GLN A 4 -1.93 -14.92 -0.47
N ASN A 5 -2.45 -14.05 0.41
CA ASN A 5 -1.75 -12.80 0.76
C ASN A 5 -0.38 -13.14 1.37
N PRO A 6 0.73 -12.69 0.77
CA PRO A 6 2.07 -13.07 1.22
C PRO A 6 2.39 -12.58 2.65
N LEU A 7 1.75 -11.51 3.13
CA LEU A 7 1.89 -11.02 4.50
C LEU A 7 1.41 -12.03 5.55
N LEU A 8 0.53 -12.97 5.18
CA LEU A 8 0.07 -14.03 6.08
C LEU A 8 1.21 -14.91 6.58
N ASN A 9 2.25 -15.11 5.79
CA ASN A 9 3.44 -15.88 6.21
C ASN A 9 4.20 -15.17 7.34
N ILE A 10 4.29 -13.85 7.30
CA ILE A 10 4.92 -13.04 8.36
C ILE A 10 4.08 -13.16 9.64
N VAL A 11 2.77 -12.97 9.53
CA VAL A 11 1.83 -13.09 10.66
C VAL A 11 1.90 -14.49 11.28
N LYS A 12 1.93 -15.55 10.47
CA LYS A 12 2.05 -16.93 10.94
C LYS A 12 3.34 -17.15 11.72
N LYS A 13 4.47 -16.71 11.17
CA LYS A 13 5.77 -16.82 11.84
C LYS A 13 5.81 -16.07 13.17
N GLN A 14 5.20 -14.88 13.24
CA GLN A 14 5.10 -14.14 14.51
C GLN A 14 4.26 -14.91 15.55
N LYS A 15 3.14 -15.50 15.14
CA LYS A 15 2.31 -16.36 16.03
C LYS A 15 3.04 -17.62 16.51
N GLU A 16 4.01 -18.09 15.76
CA GLU A 16 4.91 -19.20 16.13
C GLU A 16 6.08 -18.73 17.04
N GLY A 17 6.08 -17.48 17.47
CA GLY A 17 7.12 -16.90 18.32
C GLY A 17 8.42 -16.54 17.62
N LYS A 18 8.44 -16.51 16.29
CA LYS A 18 9.62 -16.09 15.52
C LYS A 18 9.70 -14.56 15.46
N ALA A 19 10.88 -14.01 15.69
CA ALA A 19 11.16 -12.58 15.59
C ALA A 19 11.26 -12.14 14.12
N VAL A 20 10.11 -11.95 13.46
CA VAL A 20 10.01 -11.46 12.09
C VAL A 20 9.11 -10.24 12.04
N ALA A 21 9.43 -9.29 11.17
CA ALA A 21 8.64 -8.09 10.96
C ALA A 21 8.80 -7.61 9.52
N ILE A 22 7.92 -6.72 9.11
CA ILE A 22 8.07 -5.89 7.92
C ILE A 22 7.76 -4.44 8.31
N TYR A 23 8.61 -3.51 7.93
CA TYR A 23 8.33 -2.09 8.15
C TYR A 23 7.39 -1.56 7.04
N SER A 24 6.64 -0.54 7.36
CA SER A 24 5.81 0.18 6.42
C SER A 24 6.53 1.44 5.95
N CYS A 25 6.77 1.54 4.66
CA CYS A 25 7.25 2.75 4.02
C CYS A 25 6.06 3.54 3.50
N CYS A 26 5.52 4.44 4.32
CA CYS A 26 4.37 5.27 3.96
C CYS A 26 4.84 6.54 3.25
N SER A 27 4.92 6.48 1.93
CA SER A 27 5.35 7.58 1.08
C SER A 27 4.80 7.48 -0.33
N SER A 28 4.54 8.62 -0.96
CA SER A 28 4.28 8.73 -2.41
C SER A 28 5.45 9.40 -3.16
N ASN A 29 6.56 9.66 -2.48
CA ASN A 29 7.75 10.26 -3.07
C ASN A 29 8.58 9.21 -3.80
N ALA A 30 8.90 9.48 -5.09
CA ALA A 30 9.65 8.55 -5.95
C ALA A 30 11.00 8.13 -5.35
N PHE A 31 11.77 9.07 -4.82
CA PHE A 31 13.11 8.78 -4.27
C PHE A 31 13.04 7.93 -3.00
N VAL A 32 12.05 8.17 -2.15
CA VAL A 32 11.83 7.37 -0.93
C VAL A 32 11.45 5.94 -1.30
N ILE A 33 10.54 5.77 -2.25
CA ILE A 33 10.08 4.45 -2.73
C ILE A 33 11.25 3.70 -3.40
N GLU A 34 12.03 4.36 -4.25
CA GLU A 34 13.23 3.79 -4.88
C GLU A 34 14.23 3.30 -3.83
N ALA A 35 14.55 4.13 -2.84
CA ALA A 35 15.47 3.77 -1.76
C ALA A 35 14.98 2.57 -0.95
N ALA A 36 13.67 2.50 -0.66
CA ALA A 36 13.06 1.36 0.03
C ALA A 36 13.19 0.06 -0.79
N MET A 37 12.96 0.14 -2.10
CA MET A 37 13.04 -1.01 -3.01
C MET A 37 14.50 -1.48 -3.21
N GLU A 38 15.43 -0.56 -3.38
CA GLU A 38 16.87 -0.89 -3.45
C GLU A 38 17.36 -1.55 -2.16
N THR A 39 16.91 -1.05 -1.01
CA THR A 39 17.24 -1.62 0.30
C THR A 39 16.69 -3.03 0.43
N ALA A 40 15.43 -3.25 0.05
CA ALA A 40 14.83 -4.58 0.05
C ALA A 40 15.58 -5.56 -0.85
N LYS A 41 16.02 -5.10 -2.03
CA LYS A 41 16.84 -5.91 -2.94
C LYS A 41 18.19 -6.28 -2.32
N LYS A 42 18.90 -5.30 -1.76
CA LYS A 42 20.21 -5.51 -1.12
C LYS A 42 20.15 -6.46 0.07
N GLN A 43 19.06 -6.41 0.83
CA GLN A 43 18.85 -7.24 2.03
C GLN A 43 18.16 -8.57 1.74
N ASP A 44 17.86 -8.87 0.47
CA ASP A 44 17.04 -10.01 0.07
C ASP A 44 15.72 -10.14 0.85
N SER A 45 15.06 -9.01 1.07
CA SER A 45 13.82 -8.88 1.85
C SER A 45 12.64 -8.44 0.99
N CYS A 46 11.44 -8.47 1.59
CA CYS A 46 10.24 -7.84 1.04
C CYS A 46 10.16 -6.37 1.46
N VAL A 47 9.34 -5.60 0.75
CA VAL A 47 9.02 -4.21 1.06
C VAL A 47 7.51 -4.01 1.09
N LEU A 48 7.01 -3.27 2.09
CA LEU A 48 5.64 -2.79 2.16
C LEU A 48 5.65 -1.29 1.91
N ILE A 49 5.05 -0.87 0.81
CA ILE A 49 4.83 0.55 0.49
C ILE A 49 3.38 0.87 0.82
N GLU A 50 3.18 1.89 1.63
CA GLU A 50 1.83 2.34 2.01
C GLU A 50 1.54 3.75 1.53
N SER A 51 0.26 4.02 1.31
CA SER A 51 -0.27 5.37 1.08
C SER A 51 -1.51 5.60 1.93
N THR A 52 -1.70 6.86 2.33
CA THR A 52 -2.90 7.30 3.06
C THR A 52 -3.95 7.85 2.10
N ALA A 53 -5.18 8.03 2.60
CA ALA A 53 -6.25 8.68 1.86
C ALA A 53 -5.90 10.11 1.41
N ASN A 54 -5.02 10.81 2.15
CA ASN A 54 -4.55 12.14 1.73
C ASN A 54 -3.61 12.08 0.54
N GLN A 55 -2.80 11.05 0.44
CA GLN A 55 -1.79 10.88 -0.61
C GLN A 55 -2.41 10.38 -1.91
N VAL A 56 -3.26 9.37 -1.80
CA VAL A 56 -3.81 8.61 -2.93
C VAL A 56 -5.27 8.34 -2.67
N ASP A 57 -6.14 8.84 -3.51
CA ASP A 57 -7.57 8.56 -3.43
C ASP A 57 -8.21 8.48 -4.82
N GLN A 58 -9.52 8.22 -4.89
CA GLN A 58 -10.26 8.11 -6.14
C GLN A 58 -10.20 9.40 -6.99
N ASN A 59 -9.85 10.55 -6.41
CA ASN A 59 -9.70 11.83 -7.09
C ASN A 59 -8.21 12.24 -7.25
N GLY A 60 -7.27 11.39 -6.84
CA GLY A 60 -5.83 11.58 -6.99
C GLY A 60 -5.08 11.98 -5.71
N GLY A 61 -5.73 12.42 -4.65
CA GLY A 61 -5.07 12.92 -3.45
C GLY A 61 -4.05 14.03 -3.73
N TYR A 62 -3.15 14.33 -2.79
CA TYR A 62 -2.13 15.35 -3.05
C TYR A 62 -1.00 14.86 -3.97
N SER A 63 -0.85 13.55 -4.16
CA SER A 63 0.12 13.00 -5.12
C SER A 63 -0.33 13.09 -6.58
N GLY A 64 -1.62 13.33 -6.81
CA GLY A 64 -2.23 13.28 -8.13
C GLY A 64 -2.50 11.85 -8.64
N MET A 65 -2.33 10.83 -7.78
CA MET A 65 -2.49 9.42 -8.17
C MET A 65 -3.75 8.80 -7.57
N THR A 66 -4.51 8.10 -8.41
CA THR A 66 -5.54 7.17 -7.95
C THR A 66 -4.89 5.89 -7.38
N PRO A 67 -5.61 5.04 -6.64
CA PRO A 67 -5.06 3.75 -6.19
C PRO A 67 -4.44 2.92 -7.31
N LYS A 68 -5.06 2.91 -8.48
CA LYS A 68 -4.53 2.19 -9.64
C LYS A 68 -3.24 2.81 -10.18
N ASP A 69 -3.17 4.15 -10.23
CA ASP A 69 -1.95 4.85 -10.66
C ASP A 69 -0.80 4.59 -9.71
N PHE A 70 -1.05 4.63 -8.40
CA PHE A 70 -0.05 4.35 -7.38
C PHE A 70 0.44 2.90 -7.43
N PHE A 71 -0.47 1.95 -7.64
CA PHE A 71 -0.11 0.55 -7.86
C PHE A 71 0.87 0.40 -9.03
N ASN A 72 0.53 0.98 -10.19
CA ASN A 72 1.38 0.94 -11.38
C ASN A 72 2.72 1.63 -11.13
N PHE A 73 2.70 2.81 -10.53
CA PHE A 73 3.90 3.57 -10.17
C PHE A 73 4.86 2.77 -9.29
N CYS A 74 4.39 2.14 -8.23
CA CYS A 74 5.21 1.31 -7.37
C CYS A 74 5.79 0.09 -8.10
N HIS A 75 5.01 -0.55 -8.98
CA HIS A 75 5.49 -1.70 -9.75
C HIS A 75 6.52 -1.31 -10.82
N GLU A 76 6.39 -0.14 -11.42
CA GLU A 76 7.41 0.41 -12.32
C GLU A 76 8.72 0.68 -11.56
N LYS A 77 8.65 1.32 -10.39
CA LYS A 77 9.82 1.55 -9.54
C LYS A 77 10.50 0.26 -9.10
N ALA A 78 9.73 -0.76 -8.79
CA ALA A 78 10.25 -2.09 -8.48
C ALA A 78 10.97 -2.72 -9.66
N LYS A 79 10.40 -2.62 -10.85
CA LYS A 79 11.02 -3.11 -12.08
C LYS A 79 12.35 -2.39 -12.38
N GLU A 80 12.38 -1.08 -12.22
CA GLU A 80 13.60 -0.27 -12.37
C GLU A 80 14.69 -0.69 -11.36
N ALA A 81 14.31 -0.94 -10.11
CA ALA A 81 15.21 -1.44 -9.07
C ALA A 81 15.62 -2.92 -9.25
N GLY A 82 14.97 -3.65 -10.15
CA GLY A 82 15.18 -5.08 -10.34
C GLY A 82 14.66 -5.93 -9.17
N LEU A 83 13.62 -5.45 -8.48
CA LEU A 83 12.93 -6.16 -7.41
C LEU A 83 11.73 -6.92 -7.99
N SER A 84 11.64 -8.21 -7.69
CA SER A 84 10.56 -9.07 -8.15
C SER A 84 9.21 -8.65 -7.56
N SER A 85 8.14 -8.74 -8.35
CA SER A 85 6.78 -8.29 -7.96
C SER A 85 6.17 -9.07 -6.80
N ASP A 86 6.65 -10.27 -6.52
CA ASP A 86 6.24 -11.08 -5.37
C ASP A 86 6.86 -10.64 -4.04
N ARG A 87 7.80 -9.70 -4.09
CA ARG A 87 8.48 -9.11 -2.92
C ARG A 87 7.95 -7.72 -2.55
N ILE A 88 6.97 -7.21 -3.30
CA ILE A 88 6.37 -5.89 -3.10
C ILE A 88 4.96 -6.08 -2.58
N PHE A 89 4.68 -5.44 -1.45
CA PHE A 89 3.35 -5.35 -0.89
C PHE A 89 2.90 -3.91 -0.87
N LEU A 90 1.64 -3.67 -1.23
CA LEU A 90 1.04 -2.35 -1.17
C LEU A 90 -0.03 -2.32 -0.08
N GLY A 91 -0.01 -1.28 0.72
CA GLY A 91 -0.95 -1.03 1.80
C GLY A 91 -1.67 0.30 1.67
N GLY A 92 -2.94 0.31 2.02
CA GLY A 92 -3.69 1.52 2.29
C GLY A 92 -3.74 1.74 3.79
N ASP A 93 -3.44 2.96 4.22
CA ASP A 93 -3.41 3.35 5.63
C ASP A 93 -4.32 4.55 5.88
N HIS A 94 -5.02 4.56 7.01
CA HIS A 94 -5.99 5.62 7.34
C HIS A 94 -7.02 5.86 6.24
N LEU A 95 -7.61 4.80 5.67
CA LEU A 95 -8.60 4.87 4.59
C LEU A 95 -10.02 5.21 5.08
N GLY A 96 -10.10 5.99 6.15
CA GLY A 96 -11.37 6.45 6.70
C GLY A 96 -11.88 7.75 6.05
N PRO A 97 -12.99 8.31 6.57
CA PRO A 97 -13.67 9.47 5.97
C PRO A 97 -13.04 10.82 6.33
N LEU A 98 -11.88 10.87 7.00
CA LEU A 98 -11.30 12.12 7.52
C LEU A 98 -11.05 13.17 6.43
N THR A 99 -10.64 12.74 5.24
CA THR A 99 -10.36 13.66 4.10
C THR A 99 -11.59 14.39 3.59
N VAL A 100 -12.78 13.92 3.96
CA VAL A 100 -14.09 14.47 3.61
C VAL A 100 -14.96 14.73 4.84
N ALA A 101 -14.33 15.03 5.97
CA ALA A 101 -15.01 15.28 7.26
C ALA A 101 -15.93 16.51 7.25
N ASN A 102 -15.83 17.37 6.24
CA ASN A 102 -16.73 18.49 5.99
C ASN A 102 -18.07 18.09 5.35
N LYS A 103 -18.20 16.84 4.92
CA LYS A 103 -19.44 16.30 4.35
C LYS A 103 -20.35 15.73 5.45
N PRO A 104 -21.67 15.59 5.17
CA PRO A 104 -22.54 14.80 6.03
C PRO A 104 -21.99 13.39 6.25
N GLU A 105 -22.18 12.83 7.45
CA GLU A 105 -21.62 11.52 7.85
C GLU A 105 -21.90 10.42 6.83
N ALA A 106 -23.13 10.30 6.36
CA ALA A 106 -23.52 9.27 5.40
C ALA A 106 -22.73 9.39 4.08
N GLU A 107 -22.54 10.62 3.57
CA GLU A 107 -21.76 10.86 2.35
C GLU A 107 -20.27 10.56 2.58
N ALA A 108 -19.73 10.99 3.72
CA ALA A 108 -18.34 10.74 4.07
C ALA A 108 -18.03 9.25 4.19
N MET A 109 -18.96 8.47 4.76
CA MET A 109 -18.83 7.02 4.87
C MET A 109 -18.91 6.31 3.50
N GLU A 110 -19.81 6.74 2.62
CA GLU A 110 -19.87 6.18 1.26
C GLU A 110 -18.60 6.52 0.45
N TYR A 111 -18.06 7.71 0.63
CA TYR A 111 -16.78 8.09 0.03
C TYR A 111 -15.65 7.17 0.50
N ALA A 112 -15.56 6.91 1.81
CA ALA A 112 -14.56 6.01 2.39
C ALA A 112 -14.72 4.56 1.92
N LYS A 113 -15.96 4.07 1.80
CA LYS A 113 -16.22 2.72 1.25
C LYS A 113 -15.73 2.59 -0.20
N THR A 114 -16.01 3.60 -1.03
CA THR A 114 -15.53 3.65 -2.41
C THR A 114 -14.00 3.65 -2.46
N LEU A 115 -13.36 4.43 -1.60
CA LEU A 115 -11.91 4.49 -1.48
C LEU A 115 -11.31 3.10 -1.16
N VAL A 116 -11.83 2.43 -0.13
CA VAL A 116 -11.37 1.08 0.25
C VAL A 116 -11.57 0.08 -0.89
N HIS A 117 -12.74 0.11 -1.54
CA HIS A 117 -13.03 -0.71 -2.71
C HIS A 117 -11.98 -0.51 -3.82
N ASP A 118 -11.65 0.74 -4.13
CA ASP A 118 -10.71 1.07 -5.20
C ASP A 118 -9.28 0.63 -4.86
N TYR A 119 -8.85 0.74 -3.59
CA TYR A 119 -7.59 0.19 -3.14
C TYR A 119 -7.51 -1.33 -3.31
N VAL A 120 -8.52 -2.05 -2.83
CA VAL A 120 -8.56 -3.52 -2.96
C VAL A 120 -8.60 -3.94 -4.44
N ARG A 121 -9.42 -3.26 -5.25
CA ARG A 121 -9.52 -3.53 -6.68
C ARG A 121 -8.23 -3.23 -7.44
N ALA A 122 -7.47 -2.23 -7.02
CA ALA A 122 -6.17 -1.92 -7.60
C ALA A 122 -5.10 -2.99 -7.32
N GLY A 123 -5.28 -3.81 -6.27
CA GLY A 123 -4.37 -4.90 -5.91
C GLY A 123 -3.60 -4.70 -4.61
N PHE A 124 -4.01 -3.75 -3.78
CA PHE A 124 -3.45 -3.57 -2.44
C PHE A 124 -3.81 -4.76 -1.54
N THR A 125 -2.86 -5.24 -0.76
CA THR A 125 -2.99 -6.47 0.02
C THR A 125 -3.05 -6.24 1.53
N LYS A 126 -2.80 -5.02 1.99
CA LYS A 126 -2.97 -4.58 3.38
C LYS A 126 -3.90 -3.37 3.38
N ILE A 127 -4.93 -3.37 4.21
CA ILE A 127 -5.90 -2.27 4.36
C ILE A 127 -6.04 -1.93 5.86
N HIS A 128 -5.96 -0.66 6.15
CA HIS A 128 -6.15 -0.10 7.50
C HIS A 128 -6.93 1.21 7.46
#